data_e31b0a15487786d4a29d4fa61cec5662
#
_entry.id   e31b0a15487786d4a29d4fa61cec5662
#
_cell.length_a   1.000
_cell.length_b   1.000
_cell.length_c   1.000
_cell.angle_alpha   90.00
_cell.angle_beta   90.00
_cell.angle_gamma   90.00
#
_symmetry.space_group_name_H-M   'P 1'
#
loop_
_entity.id
_entity.type
_entity.pdbx_description
1 polymer ?
#
loop_
_entity_poly.entity_id
_entity_poly.type
_entity_poly.pdbx_seq_one_letter_code
_entity_poly.pdbx_strand_id
1 'polypeptide(L)'
;MRGHKERLPEYIVKLCRDFRKNPTEAEHMLWQCLRKRQLHGLRFRRQHPVGRYVADFYCHEQKLIVEVDGGIHSLEEQGRFDKERDNTLEAGGYRILRVTNEEVQRTIEVVLMRILDACT
;
A
#
# COMPACT_ATOMS: atom_id res chain seq x y z
N MET A 1 -25.24 0.45 6.23
CA MET A 1 -25.30 1.33 5.47
C MET A 1 -24.06 1.89 5.14
N ARG A 2 -23.93 2.25 4.15
CA ARG A 2 -22.89 2.74 3.81
C ARG A 2 -22.75 3.98 4.42
N GLY A 3 -21.96 4.13 5.11
CA GLY A 3 -21.74 5.27 5.73
C GLY A 3 -21.54 6.32 4.78
N HIS A 4 -21.71 7.52 5.13
CA HIS A 4 -21.42 8.52 4.39
C HIS A 4 -20.00 8.57 4.06
N LYS A 5 -19.68 8.57 2.82
CA LYS A 5 -18.36 8.67 2.41
C LYS A 5 -17.96 10.07 2.35
N GLU A 6 -16.85 10.42 2.98
CA GLU A 6 -16.31 11.73 2.85
C GLU A 6 -15.74 11.86 1.46
N ARG A 7 -15.94 12.99 0.84
CA ARG A 7 -15.40 13.25 -0.46
C ARG A 7 -13.91 13.47 -0.35
N LEU A 8 -13.13 12.71 -1.11
CA LEU A 8 -11.69 12.85 -1.13
C LEU A 8 -11.28 14.13 -1.84
N PRO A 9 -10.22 14.80 -1.38
CA PRO A 9 -9.70 15.96 -2.09
C PRO A 9 -9.30 15.58 -3.51
N GLU A 10 -9.51 16.48 -4.45
CA GLU A 10 -9.17 16.23 -5.84
C GLU A 10 -7.72 15.88 -6.06
N TYR A 11 -6.81 16.53 -5.34
CA TYR A 11 -5.40 16.25 -5.53
C TYR A 11 -5.04 14.82 -5.12
N ILE A 12 -5.74 14.25 -4.16
CA ILE A 12 -5.52 12.86 -3.76
C ILE A 12 -6.01 11.92 -4.85
N VAL A 13 -7.19 12.20 -5.41
CA VAL A 13 -7.75 11.38 -6.49
C VAL A 13 -6.82 11.41 -7.70
N LYS A 14 -6.33 12.59 -8.05
CA LYS A 14 -5.42 12.73 -9.16
C LYS A 14 -4.10 12.02 -8.92
N LEU A 15 -3.56 12.13 -7.71
CA LEU A 15 -2.33 11.48 -7.34
C LEU A 15 -2.45 9.96 -7.46
N CYS A 16 -3.54 9.39 -6.97
CA CYS A 16 -3.79 7.96 -7.09
C CYS A 16 -3.86 7.53 -8.55
N ARG A 17 -4.52 8.34 -9.37
CA ARG A 17 -4.66 8.04 -10.79
C ARG A 17 -3.31 8.07 -11.48
N ASP A 18 -2.47 9.06 -11.18
CA ASP A 18 -1.15 9.18 -11.78
C ASP A 18 -0.26 8.01 -11.35
N PHE A 19 -0.31 7.63 -10.09
CA PHE A 19 0.47 6.49 -9.60
C PHE A 19 0.04 5.19 -10.26
N ARG A 20 -1.25 5.01 -10.50
CA ARG A 20 -1.74 3.81 -11.19
C ARG A 20 -1.26 3.73 -12.63
N LYS A 21 -1.05 4.88 -13.27
CA LYS A 21 -0.57 4.92 -14.64
C LYS A 21 0.91 4.60 -14.75
N ASN A 22 1.67 4.97 -13.72
CA ASN A 22 3.12 4.85 -13.75
C ASN A 22 3.66 4.09 -12.54
N PRO A 23 3.32 2.81 -12.40
CA PRO A 23 3.83 2.04 -11.26
C PRO A 23 5.31 1.74 -11.46
N THR A 24 6.05 1.60 -10.38
CA THR A 24 7.42 1.12 -10.47
C THR A 24 7.40 -0.34 -10.92
N GLU A 25 8.56 -0.85 -11.33
CA GLU A 25 8.66 -2.24 -11.75
C GLU A 25 8.29 -3.20 -10.62
N ALA A 26 8.78 -2.92 -9.41
CA ALA A 26 8.46 -3.75 -8.25
C ALA A 26 6.97 -3.70 -7.92
N GLU A 27 6.37 -2.51 -7.97
CA GLU A 27 4.93 -2.38 -7.74
C GLU A 27 4.14 -3.18 -8.77
N HIS A 28 4.57 -3.11 -10.03
CA HIS A 28 3.91 -3.85 -11.09
C HIS A 28 3.99 -5.36 -10.85
N MET A 29 5.17 -5.86 -10.48
CA MET A 29 5.36 -7.28 -10.18
C MET A 29 4.45 -7.73 -9.04
N LEU A 30 4.42 -6.97 -7.97
CA LEU A 30 3.60 -7.33 -6.82
C LEU A 30 2.12 -7.28 -7.17
N TRP A 31 1.70 -6.28 -7.92
CA TRP A 31 0.30 -6.17 -8.35
C TRP A 31 -0.13 -7.37 -9.17
N GLN A 32 0.73 -7.90 -10.03
CA GLN A 32 0.39 -9.08 -10.82
C GLN A 32 0.06 -10.29 -9.93
N CYS A 33 0.62 -10.31 -8.73
CA CYS A 33 0.36 -11.39 -7.77
C CYS A 33 -0.86 -11.13 -6.89
N LEU A 34 -1.22 -9.87 -6.69
CA LEU A 34 -2.30 -9.51 -5.78
C LEU A 34 -3.64 -9.29 -6.46
N ARG A 35 -3.63 -8.95 -7.74
CA ARG A 35 -4.85 -8.64 -8.47
C ARG A 35 -5.75 -9.85 -8.62
N LYS A 36 -7.02 -9.61 -8.84
CA LYS A 36 -8.02 -10.66 -9.09
C LYS A 36 -8.16 -11.68 -7.96
N ARG A 37 -7.90 -11.26 -6.75
CA ARG A 37 -8.02 -12.11 -5.56
C ARG A 37 -7.18 -13.37 -5.62
N GLN A 38 -6.06 -13.31 -6.33
CA GLN A 38 -5.20 -14.49 -6.50
C GLN A 38 -4.55 -14.95 -5.22
N LEU A 39 -4.27 -14.01 -4.30
CA LEU A 39 -3.61 -14.36 -3.07
C LEU A 39 -4.66 -14.73 -2.03
N HIS A 40 -4.97 -16.01 -1.93
CA HIS A 40 -5.91 -16.56 -0.96
C HIS A 40 -7.28 -15.85 -0.92
N GLY A 41 -7.74 -15.38 -2.06
CA GLY A 41 -9.03 -14.73 -2.16
C GLY A 41 -9.09 -13.33 -1.60
N LEU A 42 -7.96 -12.79 -1.15
CA LEU A 42 -7.91 -11.45 -0.58
C LEU A 42 -8.01 -10.39 -1.68
N ARG A 43 -8.80 -9.38 -1.43
CA ARG A 43 -8.99 -8.31 -2.39
C ARG A 43 -8.05 -7.16 -2.08
N PHE A 44 -7.12 -6.88 -2.97
CA PHE A 44 -6.21 -5.76 -2.86
C PHE A 44 -6.54 -4.68 -3.88
N ARG A 45 -6.35 -3.45 -3.49
CA ARG A 45 -6.44 -2.30 -4.37
C ARG A 45 -5.07 -1.65 -4.41
N ARG A 46 -4.71 -1.11 -5.57
CA ARG A 46 -3.41 -0.43 -5.70
C ARG A 46 -3.61 1.07 -5.69
N GLN A 47 -2.60 1.77 -5.20
CA GLN A 47 -2.60 3.23 -5.14
C GLN A 47 -3.94 3.75 -4.62
N HIS A 48 -4.28 3.27 -3.43
CA HIS A 48 -5.58 3.55 -2.83
C HIS A 48 -5.46 4.59 -1.74
N PRO A 49 -6.32 5.61 -1.75
CA PRO A 49 -6.25 6.63 -0.71
C PRO A 49 -6.75 6.11 0.63
N VAL A 50 -5.99 6.39 1.68
CA VAL A 50 -6.37 6.09 3.04
C VAL A 50 -6.22 7.40 3.80
N GLY A 51 -7.35 8.05 4.06
CA GLY A 51 -7.32 9.41 4.58
C GLY A 51 -6.64 10.34 3.60
N ARG A 52 -5.60 11.02 4.04
CA ARG A 52 -4.85 11.93 3.18
C ARG A 52 -3.63 11.27 2.55
N TYR A 53 -3.44 9.99 2.80
CA TYR A 53 -2.27 9.27 2.31
C TYR A 53 -2.67 8.34 1.18
N VAL A 54 -1.68 7.92 0.40
CA VAL A 54 -1.91 6.97 -0.67
C VAL A 54 -1.15 5.70 -0.33
N ALA A 55 -1.88 4.61 -0.20
CA ALA A 55 -1.28 3.30 0.05
C ALA A 55 -0.93 2.66 -1.28
N ASP A 56 0.26 2.06 -1.38
CA ASP A 56 0.64 1.37 -2.61
C ASP A 56 -0.32 0.23 -2.87
N PHE A 57 -0.59 -0.58 -1.85
CA PHE A 57 -1.60 -1.64 -1.93
C PHE A 57 -2.40 -1.65 -0.64
N TYR A 58 -3.69 -1.91 -0.76
CA TYR A 58 -4.57 -1.88 0.40
C TYR A 58 -5.58 -3.02 0.36
N CYS A 59 -5.66 -3.76 1.46
CA CYS A 59 -6.69 -4.79 1.65
C CYS A 59 -7.64 -4.29 2.73
N HIS A 60 -8.83 -3.90 2.33
CA HIS A 60 -9.81 -3.32 3.24
C HIS A 60 -10.28 -4.30 4.31
N GLU A 61 -10.51 -5.53 3.93
CA GLU A 61 -10.98 -6.56 4.85
C GLU A 61 -10.04 -6.75 6.04
N GLN A 62 -8.75 -6.60 5.81
CA GLN A 62 -7.74 -6.79 6.83
C GLN A 62 -7.19 -5.47 7.37
N LYS A 63 -7.63 -4.36 6.80
CA LYS A 63 -7.08 -3.04 7.11
C LYS A 63 -5.56 -3.05 7.00
N LEU A 64 -5.07 -3.72 5.98
CA LEU A 64 -3.64 -3.87 5.76
C LEU A 64 -3.17 -3.01 4.60
N ILE A 65 -2.16 -2.21 4.89
CA ILE A 65 -1.50 -1.38 3.90
C ILE A 65 -0.16 -2.03 3.61
N VAL A 66 0.15 -2.25 2.32
CA VAL A 66 1.45 -2.76 1.92
C VAL A 66 2.15 -1.66 1.15
N GLU A 67 3.37 -1.34 1.56
CA GLU A 67 4.15 -0.30 0.91
C GLU A 67 5.43 -0.85 0.33
N VAL A 68 5.73 -0.45 -0.90
CA VAL A 68 6.93 -0.88 -1.58
C VAL A 68 7.91 0.28 -1.58
N ASP A 69 9.02 0.09 -0.86
CA ASP A 69 9.96 1.17 -0.65
C ASP A 69 10.99 1.21 -1.78
N GLY A 70 10.94 2.26 -2.54
CA GLY A 70 11.77 2.41 -3.73
C GLY A 70 13.12 3.05 -3.54
N GLY A 71 13.29 3.70 -2.44
CA GLY A 71 14.60 4.05 -2.00
C GLY A 71 15.41 5.17 -2.61
N ILE A 72 14.85 6.02 -3.45
CA ILE A 72 15.66 7.14 -3.92
C ILE A 72 15.14 8.44 -3.38
N HIS A 73 14.87 8.49 -2.12
CA HIS A 73 14.44 9.74 -1.54
C HIS A 73 15.41 10.10 -0.43
N SER A 74 15.40 11.33 -0.05
CA SER A 74 16.16 11.76 1.07
C SER A 74 15.66 10.96 2.26
N LEU A 75 16.49 10.07 2.74
CA LEU A 75 16.14 9.15 3.83
C LEU A 75 15.63 9.86 5.08
N GLU A 76 16.19 11.02 5.38
CA GLU A 76 15.79 11.75 6.56
C GLU A 76 14.40 12.32 6.47
N GLU A 77 14.09 12.96 5.36
CA GLU A 77 12.79 13.56 5.14
C GLU A 77 11.71 12.51 5.10
N GLN A 78 11.96 11.45 4.35
CA GLN A 78 11.01 10.39 4.20
C GLN A 78 10.76 9.65 5.52
N GLY A 79 11.79 9.38 6.29
CA GLY A 79 11.64 8.71 7.57
C GLY A 79 10.78 9.50 8.55
N ARG A 80 10.93 10.83 8.50
CA ARG A 80 10.16 11.70 9.39
C ARG A 80 8.68 11.70 9.03
N PHE A 81 8.37 11.87 7.75
CA PHE A 81 6.99 11.86 7.28
C PHE A 81 6.35 10.49 7.46
N ASP A 82 7.11 9.44 7.20
CA ASP A 82 6.62 8.08 7.35
C ASP A 82 6.21 7.79 8.78
N LYS A 83 6.98 8.27 9.75
CA LYS A 83 6.66 8.02 11.14
C LYS A 83 5.36 8.69 11.56
N GLU A 84 5.17 9.94 11.18
CA GLU A 84 3.94 10.65 11.49
C GLU A 84 2.75 9.99 10.82
N ARG A 85 2.91 9.62 9.55
CA ARG A 85 1.87 8.94 8.80
C ARG A 85 1.54 7.60 9.44
N ASP A 86 2.55 6.83 9.80
CA ASP A 86 2.34 5.51 10.42
C ASP A 86 1.59 5.63 11.72
N ASN A 87 1.97 6.59 12.56
CA ASN A 87 1.30 6.81 13.83
C ASN A 87 -0.18 7.14 13.62
N THR A 88 -0.46 7.98 12.65
CA THR A 88 -1.83 8.39 12.34
C THR A 88 -2.64 7.18 11.85
N LEU A 89 -2.06 6.40 10.95
CA LEU A 89 -2.75 5.25 10.40
C LEU A 89 -2.95 4.16 11.43
N GLU A 90 -1.94 3.88 12.24
CA GLU A 90 -2.05 2.86 13.28
C GLU A 90 -3.09 3.25 14.33
N ALA A 91 -3.17 4.53 14.65
CA ALA A 91 -4.20 5.01 15.55
C ALA A 91 -5.60 4.79 14.99
N GLY A 92 -5.73 4.77 13.66
CA GLY A 92 -6.98 4.48 12.97
C GLY A 92 -7.27 3.00 12.80
N GLY A 93 -6.41 2.13 13.30
CA GLY A 93 -6.61 0.68 13.21
C GLY A 93 -6.00 0.03 11.99
N TYR A 94 -5.22 0.77 11.21
CA TYR A 94 -4.57 0.19 10.03
C TYR A 94 -3.26 -0.47 10.41
N ARG A 95 -2.91 -1.54 9.70
CA ARG A 95 -1.63 -2.22 9.86
C ARG A 95 -0.80 -1.93 8.63
N ILE A 96 0.49 -1.71 8.81
CA ILE A 96 1.37 -1.35 7.70
C ILE A 96 2.48 -2.36 7.58
N LEU A 97 2.64 -2.90 6.37
CA LEU A 97 3.72 -3.80 6.05
C LEU A 97 4.57 -3.15 4.97
N ARG A 98 5.85 -3.00 5.23
CA ARG A 98 6.77 -2.44 4.24
C ARG A 98 7.65 -3.50 3.68
N VAL A 99 7.82 -3.45 2.37
CA VAL A 99 8.76 -4.32 1.65
C VAL A 99 9.57 -3.43 0.73
N THR A 100 10.75 -3.87 0.38
CA THR A 100 11.62 -3.08 -0.50
C THR A 100 11.46 -3.55 -1.94
N ASN A 101 11.86 -2.69 -2.88
CA ASN A 101 11.88 -3.06 -4.29
C ASN A 101 12.71 -4.32 -4.48
N GLU A 102 13.84 -4.39 -3.82
CA GLU A 102 14.73 -5.52 -3.94
C GLU A 102 14.06 -6.81 -3.46
N GLU A 103 13.37 -6.75 -2.33
CA GLU A 103 12.66 -7.92 -1.82
C GLU A 103 11.61 -8.40 -2.81
N VAL A 104 10.85 -7.47 -3.38
CA VAL A 104 9.84 -7.84 -4.37
C VAL A 104 10.46 -8.46 -5.60
N GLN A 105 11.54 -7.88 -6.10
CA GLN A 105 12.14 -8.35 -7.33
C GLN A 105 12.94 -9.64 -7.17
N ARG A 106 13.54 -9.84 -6.01
CA ARG A 106 14.38 -11.04 -5.79
C ARG A 106 13.70 -12.17 -5.04
N THR A 107 12.81 -11.82 -4.11
CA THR A 107 12.19 -12.84 -3.27
C THR A 107 10.71 -12.59 -3.11
N ILE A 108 10.02 -12.50 -4.23
CA ILE A 108 8.59 -12.18 -4.22
C ILE A 108 7.77 -13.20 -3.43
N GLU A 109 8.17 -14.45 -3.42
CA GLU A 109 7.47 -15.48 -2.66
C GLU A 109 7.50 -15.20 -1.17
N VAL A 110 8.64 -14.71 -0.67
CA VAL A 110 8.77 -14.35 0.73
C VAL A 110 7.89 -13.15 1.05
N VAL A 111 7.84 -12.18 0.13
CA VAL A 111 6.97 -11.02 0.30
C VAL A 111 5.51 -11.45 0.40
N LEU A 112 5.08 -12.34 -0.48
CA LEU A 112 3.70 -12.82 -0.47
C LEU A 112 3.38 -13.59 0.82
N MET A 113 4.33 -14.35 1.33
CA MET A 113 4.16 -15.03 2.61
C MET A 113 4.03 -14.05 3.76
N ARG A 114 4.82 -12.99 3.74
CA ARG A 114 4.73 -11.95 4.77
C ARG A 114 3.38 -11.25 4.74
N ILE A 115 2.85 -11.03 3.54
CA ILE A 115 1.53 -10.43 3.39
C ILE A 115 0.46 -11.36 3.96
N LEU A 116 0.54 -12.65 3.64
CA LEU A 116 -0.41 -13.61 4.19
C LEU A 116 -0.33 -13.71 5.71
N ASP A 117 0.87 -13.72 6.25
CA ASP A 117 1.05 -13.75 7.69
C ASP A 117 0.44 -12.53 8.35
N ALA A 118 0.54 -11.38 7.72
CA ALA A 118 -0.05 -10.16 8.25
C ALA A 118 -1.57 -10.19 8.20
N CYS A 119 -2.15 -11.04 7.36
CA CYS A 119 -3.59 -11.16 7.20
C CYS A 119 -4.22 -12.23 8.09
N THR A 120 -3.41 -12.96 8.81
CA THR A 120 -3.95 -13.97 9.74
C THR A 120 -3.80 -13.52 11.22
#